data_cc5a1f9aefd0fbd55aa7b74cfdf36f0f
#
_entry.id   cc5a1f9aefd0fbd55aa7b74cfdf36f0f
#
_cell.length_a   1.000
_cell.length_b   1.000
_cell.length_c   1.000
_cell.angle_alpha   90.00
_cell.angle_beta   90.00
_cell.angle_gamma   90.00
#
_symmetry.space_group_name_H-M   'P 1'
#
loop_
_entity.id
_entity.type
_entity.pdbx_description
1 polymer ?
#
loop_
_entity_poly.entity_id
_entity_poly.type
_entity_poly.pdbx_seq_one_letter_code
_entity_poly.pdbx_strand_id
1 'polypeptide(L)'
;MKLSGSYKLNVKKEVVWQALNDEKILKQCIPGCQSFEKESEKVFIATATNQIGPMNATFSGTVTLSNIQENRSYTLSGEGQSSVGFANGSANVTLEEENGITILSYEVELNVGGKIAQLGSRLIDGVAKKMSDYFFGRF
;
A
#
# COMPACT_ATOMS: atom_id res chain seq x y z
N MET A 1 6.47 6.64 11.71
CA MET A 1 5.64 5.46 12.01
C MET A 1 6.13 4.28 11.21
N LYS A 2 6.26 3.15 11.85
CA LYS A 2 6.71 1.90 11.21
C LYS A 2 5.67 0.82 11.40
N LEU A 3 5.41 0.05 10.34
CA LEU A 3 4.45 -1.03 10.35
C LEU A 3 5.07 -2.23 9.63
N SER A 4 4.84 -3.43 10.14
CA SER A 4 5.31 -4.65 9.49
C SER A 4 4.30 -5.78 9.67
N GLY A 5 4.34 -6.74 8.77
CA GLY A 5 3.47 -7.89 8.83
C GLY A 5 3.80 -8.90 7.74
N SER A 6 3.07 -10.03 7.79
CA SER A 6 3.20 -11.06 6.77
C SER A 6 1.87 -11.76 6.54
N TYR A 7 1.70 -12.29 5.33
CA TYR A 7 0.51 -13.02 4.92
C TYR A 7 0.89 -14.27 4.16
N LYS A 8 0.13 -15.35 4.37
CA LYS A 8 0.29 -16.60 3.63
C LYS A 8 -0.75 -16.64 2.51
N LEU A 9 -0.30 -16.87 1.29
CA LEU A 9 -1.14 -16.93 0.12
C LEU A 9 -0.98 -18.30 -0.53
N ASN A 10 -2.10 -18.98 -0.79
CA ASN A 10 -2.12 -20.34 -1.33
C ASN A 10 -1.93 -20.35 -2.85
N VAL A 11 -0.96 -19.60 -3.35
CA VAL A 11 -0.62 -19.51 -4.76
C VAL A 11 0.89 -19.38 -4.90
N LYS A 12 1.38 -19.64 -6.11
CA LYS A 12 2.81 -19.52 -6.40
C LYS A 12 3.24 -18.05 -6.40
N LYS A 13 4.50 -17.80 -6.08
CA LYS A 13 5.04 -16.43 -6.00
C LYS A 13 4.93 -15.67 -7.32
N GLU A 14 5.03 -16.35 -8.45
CA GLU A 14 4.89 -15.72 -9.78
C GLU A 14 3.49 -15.14 -9.97
N VAL A 15 2.47 -15.83 -9.47
CA VAL A 15 1.08 -15.36 -9.52
C VAL A 15 0.90 -14.14 -8.62
N VAL A 16 1.46 -14.18 -7.40
CA VAL A 16 1.42 -13.06 -6.47
C VAL A 16 2.13 -11.85 -7.06
N TRP A 17 3.30 -12.06 -7.66
CA TRP A 17 4.08 -10.99 -8.27
C TRP A 17 3.31 -10.30 -9.40
N GLN A 18 2.69 -11.07 -10.29
CA GLN A 18 1.87 -10.52 -11.37
C GLN A 18 0.71 -9.68 -10.83
N ALA A 19 0.05 -10.17 -9.78
CA ALA A 19 -1.07 -9.46 -9.17
C ALA A 19 -0.64 -8.15 -8.50
N LEU A 20 0.53 -8.14 -7.86
CA LEU A 20 1.09 -6.93 -7.25
C LEU A 20 1.46 -5.86 -8.27
N ASN A 21 1.62 -6.22 -9.53
CA ASN A 21 1.96 -5.30 -10.61
C ASN A 21 0.78 -5.03 -11.56
N ASP A 22 -0.40 -5.58 -11.25
CA ASP A 22 -1.60 -5.40 -12.07
C ASP A 22 -2.44 -4.26 -11.50
N GLU A 23 -2.57 -3.17 -12.28
CA GLU A 23 -3.31 -1.99 -11.83
C GLU A 23 -4.78 -2.26 -11.54
N LYS A 24 -5.38 -3.20 -12.26
CA LYS A 24 -6.79 -3.54 -12.06
C LYS A 24 -7.01 -4.26 -10.72
N ILE A 25 -6.12 -5.18 -10.40
CA ILE A 25 -6.17 -5.90 -9.12
C ILE A 25 -5.88 -4.96 -7.96
N LEU A 26 -4.87 -4.12 -8.10
CA LEU A 26 -4.51 -3.16 -7.05
C LEU A 26 -5.63 -2.17 -6.78
N LYS A 27 -6.31 -1.70 -7.83
CA LYS A 27 -7.45 -0.80 -7.67
C LYS A 27 -8.57 -1.43 -6.83
N GLN A 28 -8.83 -2.71 -7.03
CA GLN A 28 -9.86 -3.43 -6.27
C GLN A 28 -9.48 -3.66 -4.81
N CYS A 29 -8.19 -3.71 -4.51
CA CYS A 29 -7.70 -4.01 -3.17
C CYS A 29 -7.48 -2.76 -2.32
N ILE A 30 -7.32 -1.59 -2.92
CA ILE A 30 -7.09 -0.34 -2.19
C ILE A 30 -8.42 0.22 -1.71
N PRO A 31 -8.58 0.44 -0.39
CA PRO A 31 -9.85 0.95 0.15
C PRO A 31 -10.14 2.36 -0.34
N GLY A 32 -11.37 2.59 -0.81
CA GLY A 32 -11.81 3.90 -1.29
C GLY A 32 -11.16 4.38 -2.57
N CYS A 33 -10.49 3.51 -3.30
CA CYS A 33 -9.79 3.87 -4.52
C CYS A 33 -10.76 4.28 -5.62
N GLN A 34 -10.64 5.52 -6.09
CA GLN A 34 -11.45 6.05 -7.17
C GLN A 34 -10.76 5.89 -8.52
N SER A 35 -9.43 6.04 -8.53
CA SER A 35 -8.63 5.84 -9.73
C SER A 35 -7.27 5.27 -9.36
N PHE A 36 -6.75 4.43 -10.22
CA PHE A 36 -5.42 3.85 -10.07
C PHE A 36 -4.92 3.52 -11.46
N GLU A 37 -4.00 4.32 -11.96
CA GLU A 37 -3.52 4.22 -13.33
C GLU A 37 -2.00 4.07 -13.38
N LYS A 38 -1.53 3.24 -14.29
CA LYS A 38 -0.12 3.04 -14.52
C LYS A 38 0.37 4.09 -15.51
N GLU A 39 1.18 5.04 -15.00
CA GLU A 39 1.76 6.09 -15.83
C GLU A 39 2.97 5.58 -16.63
N SER A 40 3.75 4.70 -16.00
CA SER A 40 4.90 4.04 -16.63
C SER A 40 5.08 2.68 -15.99
N GLU A 41 6.09 1.91 -16.41
CA GLU A 41 6.31 0.57 -15.86
C GLU A 41 6.49 0.55 -14.33
N LYS A 42 6.97 1.66 -13.77
CA LYS A 42 7.33 1.74 -12.35
C LYS A 42 6.56 2.80 -11.58
N VAL A 43 5.68 3.56 -12.24
CA VAL A 43 4.95 4.67 -11.60
C VAL A 43 3.46 4.52 -11.79
N PHE A 44 2.74 4.62 -10.67
CA PHE A 44 1.28 4.62 -10.65
C PHE A 44 0.77 5.95 -10.12
N ILE A 45 -0.34 6.42 -10.66
CA ILE A 45 -1.06 7.59 -10.16
C ILE A 45 -2.37 7.10 -9.57
N ALA A 46 -2.67 7.51 -8.34
CA ALA A 46 -3.83 7.03 -7.62
C ALA A 46 -4.58 8.15 -6.90
N THR A 47 -5.89 7.98 -6.79
CA THR A 47 -6.75 8.82 -5.97
C THR A 47 -7.66 7.93 -5.13
N ALA A 48 -7.68 8.16 -3.83
CA ALA A 48 -8.49 7.38 -2.90
C ALA A 48 -9.11 8.28 -1.84
N THR A 49 -10.37 8.00 -1.49
CA THR A 49 -11.10 8.73 -0.46
C THR A 49 -11.38 7.80 0.71
N ASN A 50 -10.97 8.20 1.90
CA ASN A 50 -11.16 7.42 3.12
C ASN A 50 -11.53 8.32 4.28
N GLN A 51 -12.25 7.74 5.23
CA GLN A 51 -12.52 8.41 6.48
C GLN A 51 -11.43 8.06 7.49
N ILE A 52 -10.76 9.09 8.00
CA ILE A 52 -9.66 8.94 8.97
C ILE A 52 -10.10 9.64 10.24
N GLY A 53 -10.61 8.85 11.22
CA GLY A 53 -11.24 9.41 12.40
C GLY A 53 -12.46 10.25 11.99
N PRO A 54 -12.56 11.50 12.46
CA PRO A 54 -13.67 12.40 12.09
C PRO A 54 -13.49 13.05 10.72
N MET A 55 -12.38 12.82 10.02
CA MET A 55 -12.06 13.50 8.76
C MET A 55 -12.29 12.61 7.55
N ASN A 56 -12.96 13.16 6.52
CA ASN A 56 -12.97 12.55 5.19
C ASN A 56 -11.81 13.15 4.39
N ALA A 57 -10.96 12.29 3.86
CA ALA A 57 -9.78 12.73 3.12
C ALA A 57 -9.72 12.07 1.75
N THR A 58 -9.54 12.89 0.72
CA THR A 58 -9.24 12.41 -0.64
C THR A 58 -7.77 12.67 -0.89
N PHE A 59 -7.00 11.59 -0.97
CA PHE A 59 -5.59 11.66 -1.28
C PHE A 59 -5.36 11.41 -2.76
N SER A 60 -4.57 12.28 -3.37
CA SER A 60 -4.09 12.08 -4.73
C SER A 60 -2.57 12.07 -4.70
N GLY A 61 -1.97 11.11 -5.38
CA GLY A 61 -0.53 11.00 -5.35
C GLY A 61 0.03 9.96 -6.29
N THR A 62 1.30 9.70 -6.11
CA THR A 62 2.06 8.77 -6.94
C THR A 62 2.67 7.67 -6.09
N VAL A 63 2.77 6.48 -6.70
CA VAL A 63 3.47 5.34 -6.13
C VAL A 63 4.53 4.92 -7.13
N THR A 64 5.78 4.81 -6.67
CA THR A 64 6.91 4.45 -7.51
C THR A 64 7.50 3.14 -7.03
N LEU A 65 7.75 2.23 -7.95
CA LEU A 65 8.44 0.97 -7.68
C LEU A 65 9.94 1.13 -7.88
N SER A 66 10.73 0.57 -6.99
CA SER A 66 12.19 0.58 -7.08
C SER A 66 12.78 -0.69 -6.48
N ASN A 67 14.08 -0.90 -6.70
CA ASN A 67 14.81 -2.07 -6.18
C ASN A 67 14.13 -3.39 -6.55
N ILE A 68 13.60 -3.46 -7.77
CA ILE A 68 12.81 -4.60 -8.23
C ILE A 68 13.71 -5.82 -8.47
N GLN A 69 13.39 -6.91 -7.76
CA GLN A 69 13.94 -8.23 -8.02
C GLN A 69 12.78 -9.14 -8.36
N GLU A 70 12.62 -9.45 -9.63
CA GLU A 70 11.44 -10.15 -10.15
C GLU A 70 11.12 -11.41 -9.35
N ASN A 71 9.85 -11.56 -8.97
CA ASN A 71 9.31 -12.66 -8.17
C ASN A 71 9.90 -12.78 -6.76
N ARG A 72 10.63 -11.77 -6.27
CA ARG A 72 11.28 -11.84 -4.94
C ARG A 72 10.98 -10.64 -4.05
N SER A 73 11.25 -9.44 -4.53
CA SER A 73 11.11 -8.25 -3.69
C SER A 73 11.06 -6.97 -4.51
N TYR A 74 10.53 -5.92 -3.88
CA TYR A 74 10.58 -4.57 -4.43
C TYR A 74 10.30 -3.56 -3.32
N THR A 75 10.58 -2.29 -3.62
CA THR A 75 10.30 -1.17 -2.74
C THR A 75 9.22 -0.30 -3.38
N LEU A 76 8.17 -0.03 -2.63
CA LEU A 76 7.15 0.95 -2.99
C LEU A 76 7.47 2.26 -2.29
N SER A 77 7.48 3.36 -3.04
CA SER A 77 7.60 4.70 -2.46
C SER A 77 6.39 5.50 -2.88
N GLY A 78 5.68 6.09 -1.93
CA GLY A 78 4.44 6.78 -2.20
C GLY A 78 4.38 8.16 -1.58
N GLU A 79 3.70 9.07 -2.28
CA GLU A 79 3.39 10.41 -1.81
C GLU A 79 1.94 10.70 -2.13
N GLY A 80 1.19 11.18 -1.14
CA GLY A 80 -0.18 11.58 -1.33
C GLY A 80 -0.48 12.88 -0.62
N GLN A 81 -1.33 13.70 -1.22
CA GLN A 81 -1.73 14.99 -0.66
C GLN A 81 -3.25 15.10 -0.64
N SER A 82 -3.76 15.81 0.36
CA SER A 82 -5.18 16.08 0.52
C SER A 82 -5.36 17.46 1.14
N SER A 83 -6.62 17.89 1.25
CA SER A 83 -6.96 19.16 1.92
C SER A 83 -6.71 19.13 3.42
N VAL A 84 -6.57 17.95 4.03
CA VAL A 84 -6.36 17.80 5.48
C VAL A 84 -4.94 17.39 5.83
N GLY A 85 -4.06 17.29 4.87
CA GLY A 85 -2.66 16.95 5.14
C GLY A 85 -2.04 16.11 4.03
N PHE A 86 -0.89 15.55 4.35
CA PHE A 86 -0.14 14.71 3.41
C PHE A 86 0.36 13.45 4.10
N ALA A 87 0.65 12.44 3.27
CA ALA A 87 1.30 11.22 3.73
C ALA A 87 2.35 10.84 2.69
N ASN A 88 3.53 10.44 3.15
CA ASN A 88 4.54 9.87 2.29
C ASN A 88 5.23 8.73 3.01
N GLY A 89 5.78 7.80 2.25
CA GLY A 89 6.43 6.66 2.86
C GLY A 89 6.97 5.69 1.87
N SER A 90 7.54 4.62 2.40
CA SER A 90 8.06 3.53 1.60
C SER A 90 7.71 2.20 2.24
N ALA A 91 7.57 1.17 1.41
CA ALA A 91 7.30 -0.18 1.84
C ALA A 91 8.26 -1.13 1.12
N ASN A 92 8.90 -2.00 1.88
CA ASN A 92 9.70 -3.09 1.34
C ASN A 92 8.85 -4.36 1.38
N VAL A 93 8.66 -4.97 0.22
CA VAL A 93 7.84 -6.18 0.08
C VAL A 93 8.73 -7.33 -0.37
N THR A 94 8.64 -8.45 0.32
CA THR A 94 9.42 -9.65 0.05
C THR A 94 8.50 -10.85 -0.11
N LEU A 95 8.78 -11.69 -1.10
CA LEU A 95 8.04 -12.92 -1.37
C LEU A 95 8.95 -14.12 -1.17
N GLU A 96 8.47 -15.11 -0.39
CA GLU A 96 9.12 -16.39 -0.23
C GLU A 96 8.11 -17.49 -0.54
N GLU A 97 8.51 -18.53 -1.27
CA GLU A 97 7.62 -19.62 -1.60
C GLU A 97 8.12 -20.92 -1.01
N GLU A 98 7.20 -21.68 -0.41
CA GLU A 98 7.47 -23.00 0.12
C GLU A 98 6.25 -23.88 -0.11
N ASN A 99 6.45 -25.01 -0.83
CA ASN A 99 5.39 -25.98 -1.12
C ASN A 99 4.15 -25.39 -1.79
N GLY A 100 4.35 -24.44 -2.73
CA GLY A 100 3.25 -23.79 -3.45
C GLY A 100 2.53 -22.72 -2.67
N ILE A 101 3.01 -22.39 -1.48
CA ILE A 101 2.46 -21.32 -0.64
C ILE A 101 3.46 -20.17 -0.63
N THR A 102 2.98 -18.97 -0.90
CA THR A 102 3.80 -17.76 -0.87
C THR A 102 3.60 -17.03 0.44
N ILE A 103 4.70 -16.67 1.07
CA ILE A 103 4.69 -15.81 2.25
C ILE A 103 5.10 -14.41 1.78
N LEU A 104 4.18 -13.47 1.90
CA LEU A 104 4.42 -12.06 1.60
C LEU A 104 4.72 -11.35 2.92
N SER A 105 5.90 -10.74 2.99
CA SER A 105 6.31 -9.95 4.15
C SER A 105 6.48 -8.49 3.72
N TYR A 106 6.09 -7.57 4.60
CA TYR A 106 6.24 -6.15 4.30
C TYR A 106 6.72 -5.38 5.52
N GLU A 107 7.47 -4.31 5.24
CA GLU A 107 7.89 -3.31 6.22
C GLU A 107 7.59 -1.94 5.64
N VAL A 108 6.86 -1.12 6.40
CA VAL A 108 6.41 0.20 5.95
C VAL A 108 6.95 1.27 6.90
N GLU A 109 7.49 2.35 6.32
CA GLU A 109 7.77 3.59 7.04
C GLU A 109 6.86 4.66 6.47
N LEU A 110 6.13 5.35 7.34
CA LEU A 110 5.14 6.33 6.95
C LEU A 110 5.34 7.64 7.70
N ASN A 111 5.30 8.75 6.96
CA ASN A 111 5.32 10.09 7.52
C ASN A 111 4.02 10.79 7.16
N VAL A 112 3.38 11.38 8.15
CA VAL A 112 2.10 12.06 8.00
C VAL A 112 2.24 13.48 8.53
N GLY A 113 1.71 14.45 7.80
CA GLY A 113 1.75 15.85 8.21
C GLY A 113 0.43 16.56 7.98
N GLY A 114 0.32 17.80 8.48
CA GLY A 114 -0.89 18.61 8.39
C GLY A 114 -1.90 18.25 9.46
N LYS A 115 -3.18 18.53 9.20
CA LYS A 115 -4.26 18.29 10.18
C LYS A 115 -4.38 16.82 10.58
N ILE A 116 -4.10 15.91 9.66
CA ILE A 116 -4.16 14.47 9.94
C ILE A 116 -3.19 14.09 11.06
N ALA A 117 -2.00 14.67 11.06
CA ALA A 117 -0.99 14.37 12.08
C ALA A 117 -1.46 14.74 13.49
N GLN A 118 -2.37 15.69 13.60
CA GLN A 118 -2.92 16.13 14.89
C GLN A 118 -3.85 15.09 15.53
N LEU A 119 -4.30 14.09 14.77
CA LEU A 119 -5.14 13.00 15.29
C LEU A 119 -4.38 12.06 16.21
N GLY A 120 -3.05 12.13 16.20
CA GLY A 120 -2.19 11.32 17.05
C GLY A 120 -1.77 10.01 16.42
N SER A 121 -0.61 9.52 16.84
CA SER A 121 0.00 8.32 16.26
C SER A 121 -0.86 7.06 16.45
N ARG A 122 -1.52 6.94 17.60
CA ARG A 122 -2.34 5.75 17.89
C ARG A 122 -3.50 5.60 16.91
N LEU A 123 -4.18 6.70 16.59
CA LEU A 123 -5.28 6.67 15.61
C LEU A 123 -4.76 6.38 14.22
N ILE A 124 -3.65 7.01 13.83
CA ILE A 124 -3.04 6.81 12.51
C ILE A 124 -2.55 5.37 12.35
N ASP A 125 -1.93 4.79 13.37
CA ASP A 125 -1.50 3.39 13.35
C ASP A 125 -2.69 2.46 13.14
N GLY A 126 -3.79 2.71 13.84
CA GLY A 126 -5.00 1.92 13.70
C GLY A 126 -5.61 1.97 12.31
N VAL A 127 -5.63 3.16 11.69
CA VAL A 127 -6.13 3.33 10.32
C VAL A 127 -5.21 2.62 9.32
N ALA A 128 -3.91 2.77 9.47
CA ALA A 128 -2.95 2.13 8.57
C ALA A 128 -3.06 0.60 8.63
N LYS A 129 -3.25 0.05 9.83
CA LYS A 129 -3.45 -1.39 9.99
C LYS A 129 -4.73 -1.86 9.32
N LYS A 130 -5.83 -1.14 9.49
CA LYS A 130 -7.10 -1.47 8.85
C LYS A 130 -6.99 -1.45 7.33
N MET A 131 -6.28 -0.46 6.78
CA MET A 131 -6.07 -0.38 5.34
C MET A 131 -5.24 -1.54 4.82
N SER A 132 -4.21 -1.95 5.55
CA SER A 132 -3.40 -3.12 5.20
C SER A 132 -4.23 -4.40 5.23
N ASP A 133 -5.02 -4.60 6.26
CA ASP A 133 -5.89 -5.77 6.38
C ASP A 133 -6.94 -5.80 5.27
N TYR A 134 -7.51 -4.66 4.92
CA TYR A 134 -8.44 -4.55 3.80
C TYR A 134 -7.78 -4.95 2.49
N PHE A 135 -6.60 -4.41 2.21
CA PHE A 135 -5.86 -4.70 0.98
C PHE A 135 -5.57 -6.20 0.84
N PHE A 136 -4.97 -6.78 1.87
CA PHE A 136 -4.57 -8.19 1.78
C PHE A 136 -5.74 -9.16 1.95
N GLY A 137 -6.81 -8.73 2.58
CA GLY A 137 -8.04 -9.54 2.64
C GLY A 137 -8.72 -9.67 1.28
N ARG A 138 -8.54 -8.69 0.38
CA ARG A 138 -9.08 -8.73 -0.99
C ARG A 138 -8.09 -9.26 -2.01
N PHE A 139 -6.82 -9.15 -1.70
CA PHE A 139 -5.74 -9.61 -2.57
C PHE A 139 -5.71 -11.14 -2.68
#